data_86024f40e5463338111651121f5a295d
#
_entry.id   86024f40e5463338111651121f5a295d
#
_cell.length_a   1.000
_cell.length_b   1.000
_cell.length_c   1.000
_cell.angle_alpha   90.00
_cell.angle_beta   90.00
_cell.angle_gamma   90.00
#
_symmetry.space_group_name_H-M   'P 1'
#
loop_
_entity.id
_entity.type
_entity.pdbx_description
1 polymer ?
#
loop_
_entity_poly.entity_id
_entity_poly.type
_entity_poly.pdbx_seq_one_letter_code
_entity_poly.pdbx_strand_id
1 'polypeptide(L)'
;MEFISKINPGVIWLVLAIVTDVASTIFSAKANGLQDKISQGIAGLLYFGSFVFCAIALKYMQAGVLYVLWAGLGAVATAFLAHKFLGQQIDLAGYIGIAFIACGLTIIAQWSNIDV
;
A
#
# COMPACT_ATOMS: atom_id res chain seq x y z
N MET A 1 -1.09 -23.92 -6.22
CA MET A 1 -0.78 -22.53 -6.44
C MET A 1 -1.83 -21.79 -7.25
N GLU A 2 -3.07 -22.04 -6.87
CA GLU A 2 -4.17 -21.40 -7.56
C GLU A 2 -4.11 -19.88 -7.45
N PHE A 3 -3.62 -19.38 -6.32
CA PHE A 3 -3.51 -17.94 -6.12
C PHE A 3 -2.63 -17.32 -7.21
N ILE A 4 -1.47 -17.92 -7.46
CA ILE A 4 -0.54 -17.39 -8.46
C ILE A 4 -1.13 -17.47 -9.86
N SER A 5 -1.79 -18.57 -10.17
CA SER A 5 -2.39 -18.75 -11.50
C SER A 5 -3.57 -17.81 -11.75
N LYS A 6 -4.14 -17.27 -10.66
CA LYS A 6 -5.26 -16.33 -10.75
C LYS A 6 -4.83 -14.87 -10.64
N ILE A 7 -3.52 -14.60 -10.63
CA ILE A 7 -3.06 -13.22 -10.53
C ILE A 7 -3.57 -12.42 -11.72
N ASN A 8 -4.35 -11.42 -11.40
CA ASN A 8 -4.89 -10.48 -12.36
C ASN A 8 -3.78 -9.48 -12.72
N PRO A 9 -3.65 -9.06 -13.99
CA PRO A 9 -2.66 -8.01 -14.33
C PRO A 9 -2.80 -6.78 -13.46
N GLY A 10 -4.00 -6.49 -12.98
CA GLY A 10 -4.22 -5.37 -12.08
C GLY A 10 -3.46 -5.49 -10.78
N VAL A 11 -3.17 -6.71 -10.32
CA VAL A 11 -2.40 -6.91 -9.08
C VAL A 11 -0.99 -6.35 -9.23
N ILE A 12 -0.37 -6.55 -10.40
CA ILE A 12 0.96 -6.00 -10.65
C ILE A 12 0.94 -4.48 -10.55
N TRP A 13 -0.04 -3.86 -11.21
CA TRP A 13 -0.17 -2.41 -11.18
C TRP A 13 -0.52 -1.90 -9.78
N LEU A 14 -1.33 -2.66 -9.03
CA LEU A 14 -1.65 -2.32 -7.66
C LEU A 14 -0.41 -2.35 -6.78
N VAL A 15 0.45 -3.37 -6.92
CA VAL A 15 1.68 -3.46 -6.15
C VAL A 15 2.58 -2.26 -6.46
N LEU A 16 2.71 -1.89 -7.73
CA LEU A 16 3.49 -0.72 -8.10
C LEU A 16 2.90 0.55 -7.49
N ALA A 17 1.57 0.67 -7.47
CA ALA A 17 0.92 1.82 -6.86
C ALA A 17 1.19 1.89 -5.36
N ILE A 18 1.12 0.75 -4.68
CA ILE A 18 1.37 0.68 -3.24
C ILE A 18 2.82 1.04 -2.94
N VAL A 19 3.77 0.49 -3.69
CA VAL A 19 5.19 0.77 -3.46
C VAL A 19 5.48 2.26 -3.62
N THR A 20 4.98 2.88 -4.68
CA THR A 20 5.20 4.31 -4.89
C THR A 20 4.49 5.16 -3.86
N ASP A 21 3.28 4.75 -3.44
CA ASP A 21 2.53 5.47 -2.42
C ASP A 21 3.22 5.41 -1.07
N VAL A 22 3.69 4.22 -0.66
CA VAL A 22 4.39 4.06 0.60
C VAL A 22 5.70 4.84 0.58
N ALA A 23 6.45 4.78 -0.51
CA ALA A 23 7.67 5.57 -0.65
C ALA A 23 7.37 7.07 -0.55
N SER A 24 6.30 7.52 -1.18
CA SER A 24 5.85 8.90 -1.08
C SER A 24 5.60 9.31 0.38
N THR A 25 4.91 8.44 1.11
CA THR A 25 4.61 8.70 2.52
C THR A 25 5.87 8.84 3.36
N ILE A 26 6.85 7.97 3.13
CA ILE A 26 8.11 8.03 3.89
C ILE A 26 8.87 9.32 3.57
N PHE A 27 8.97 9.68 2.29
CA PHE A 27 9.63 10.93 1.92
C PHE A 27 8.89 12.15 2.48
N SER A 28 7.56 12.12 2.45
CA SER A 28 6.77 13.21 2.99
C SER A 28 6.95 13.33 4.50
N ALA A 29 7.04 12.19 5.20
CA ALA A 29 7.29 12.21 6.65
C ALA A 29 8.64 12.82 6.97
N LYS A 30 9.67 12.54 6.15
CA LYS A 30 10.99 13.12 6.34
C LYS A 30 11.05 14.59 5.98
N ALA A 31 10.10 15.06 5.20
CA ALA A 31 10.08 16.47 4.76
C ALA A 31 9.64 17.44 5.87
N ASN A 32 9.16 16.93 6.99
CA ASN A 32 8.71 17.74 8.12
C ASN A 32 7.70 18.81 7.65
N GLY A 33 6.61 18.36 7.12
CA GLY A 33 5.62 19.22 6.49
C GLY A 33 6.15 19.74 5.15
N LEU A 34 6.19 21.04 4.99
CA LEU A 34 6.69 21.65 3.76
C LEU A 34 8.08 22.25 3.91
N GLN A 35 8.78 21.94 5.00
CA GLN A 35 10.08 22.55 5.27
C GLN A 35 11.16 22.06 4.32
N ASP A 36 11.19 20.75 4.04
CA ASP A 36 12.11 20.19 3.05
C ASP A 36 11.38 20.07 1.72
N LYS A 37 11.52 21.08 0.90
CA LYS A 37 10.79 21.16 -0.36
C LYS A 37 11.23 20.11 -1.36
N ILE A 38 12.51 19.72 -1.30
CA ILE A 38 13.04 18.69 -2.22
C ILE A 38 12.42 17.34 -1.90
N SER A 39 12.44 16.94 -0.62
CA SER A 39 11.82 15.69 -0.21
C SER A 39 10.33 15.67 -0.48
N GLN A 40 9.65 16.80 -0.25
CA GLN A 40 8.22 16.87 -0.50
C GLN A 40 7.92 16.84 -2.00
N GLY A 41 8.80 17.43 -2.82
CA GLY A 41 8.66 17.36 -4.27
C GLY A 41 8.82 15.94 -4.78
N ILE A 42 9.78 15.19 -4.25
CA ILE A 42 9.97 13.77 -4.58
C ILE A 42 8.73 12.98 -4.16
N ALA A 43 8.21 13.25 -2.97
CA ALA A 43 7.00 12.59 -2.48
C ALA A 43 5.82 12.86 -3.42
N GLY A 44 5.68 14.10 -3.88
CA GLY A 44 4.62 14.44 -4.81
C GLY A 44 4.70 13.71 -6.13
N LEU A 45 5.92 13.58 -6.68
CA LEU A 45 6.13 12.83 -7.92
C LEU A 45 5.80 11.35 -7.74
N LEU A 46 6.22 10.77 -6.61
CA LEU A 46 5.91 9.38 -6.32
C LEU A 46 4.41 9.17 -6.15
N TYR A 47 3.73 10.10 -5.51
CA TYR A 47 2.30 10.02 -5.33
C TYR A 47 1.56 10.12 -6.66
N PHE A 48 2.02 10.99 -7.55
CA PHE A 48 1.46 11.09 -8.89
C PHE A 48 1.63 9.79 -9.65
N GLY A 49 2.81 9.15 -9.55
CA GLY A 49 3.04 7.85 -10.15
C GLY A 49 2.10 6.79 -9.59
N SER A 50 1.89 6.82 -8.28
CA SER A 50 0.95 5.93 -7.62
C SER A 50 -0.46 6.10 -8.19
N PHE A 51 -0.89 7.33 -8.39
CA PHE A 51 -2.19 7.62 -8.97
C PHE A 51 -2.32 7.01 -10.38
N VAL A 52 -1.29 7.15 -11.20
CA VAL A 52 -1.30 6.60 -12.55
C VAL A 52 -1.38 5.07 -12.51
N PHE A 53 -0.58 4.43 -11.67
CA PHE A 53 -0.63 2.97 -11.54
C PHE A 53 -1.99 2.50 -11.03
N CYS A 54 -2.59 3.24 -10.11
CA CYS A 54 -3.93 2.94 -9.61
C CYS A 54 -4.96 3.00 -10.75
N ALA A 55 -4.88 4.03 -11.58
CA ALA A 55 -5.80 4.17 -12.70
C ALA A 55 -5.70 3.00 -13.66
N ILE A 56 -4.48 2.50 -13.90
CA ILE A 56 -4.29 1.34 -14.76
C ILE A 56 -4.84 0.08 -14.09
N ALA A 57 -4.59 -0.08 -12.79
CA ALA A 57 -5.09 -1.24 -12.05
C ALA A 57 -6.62 -1.32 -12.09
N LEU A 58 -7.28 -0.19 -12.06
CA LEU A 58 -8.75 -0.14 -12.10
C LEU A 58 -9.34 -0.69 -13.40
N LYS A 59 -8.53 -0.80 -14.45
CA LYS A 59 -8.95 -1.46 -15.68
C LYS A 59 -9.21 -2.95 -15.48
N TYR A 60 -8.54 -3.55 -14.51
CA TYR A 60 -8.53 -5.00 -14.33
C TYR A 60 -9.17 -5.46 -13.03
N MET A 61 -9.41 -4.56 -12.09
CA MET A 61 -9.90 -4.89 -10.77
C MET A 61 -11.09 -4.02 -10.40
N GLN A 62 -11.97 -4.57 -9.57
CA GLN A 62 -13.06 -3.78 -9.01
C GLN A 62 -12.50 -2.76 -8.03
N ALA A 63 -13.08 -1.56 -8.05
CA ALA A 63 -12.59 -0.45 -7.24
C ALA A 63 -12.62 -0.77 -5.74
N GLY A 64 -13.67 -1.43 -5.28
CA GLY A 64 -13.78 -1.78 -3.86
C GLY A 64 -12.68 -2.71 -3.40
N VAL A 65 -12.41 -3.74 -4.21
CA VAL A 65 -11.35 -4.71 -3.91
C VAL A 65 -9.99 -4.03 -3.93
N LEU A 66 -9.74 -3.23 -4.95
CA LEU A 66 -8.47 -2.51 -5.09
C LEU A 66 -8.22 -1.65 -3.87
N TYR A 67 -9.23 -0.91 -3.43
CA TYR A 67 -9.07 0.01 -2.31
C TYR A 67 -8.80 -0.73 -1.00
N VAL A 68 -9.51 -1.83 -0.76
CA VAL A 68 -9.30 -2.64 0.44
C VAL A 68 -7.88 -3.19 0.48
N LEU A 69 -7.42 -3.76 -0.63
CA LEU A 69 -6.06 -4.31 -0.71
C LEU A 69 -5.02 -3.19 -0.57
N TRP A 70 -5.23 -2.06 -1.23
CA TRP A 70 -4.31 -0.93 -1.14
C TRP A 70 -4.22 -0.43 0.30
N ALA A 71 -5.38 -0.17 0.92
CA ALA A 71 -5.40 0.36 2.29
C ALA A 71 -4.74 -0.60 3.27
N GLY A 72 -5.06 -1.90 3.17
CA GLY A 72 -4.51 -2.90 4.06
C GLY A 72 -3.02 -3.11 3.87
N LEU A 73 -2.60 -3.40 2.64
CA LEU A 73 -1.19 -3.64 2.35
C LEU A 73 -0.36 -2.37 2.56
N GLY A 74 -0.89 -1.22 2.16
CA GLY A 74 -0.20 0.04 2.35
C GLY A 74 -0.02 0.39 3.81
N ALA A 75 -1.04 0.16 4.63
CA ALA A 75 -0.96 0.43 6.05
C ALA A 75 0.10 -0.44 6.73
N VAL A 76 0.10 -1.74 6.43
CA VAL A 76 1.08 -2.66 7.01
C VAL A 76 2.49 -2.29 6.55
N ALA A 77 2.67 -2.06 5.26
CA ALA A 77 3.98 -1.71 4.71
C ALA A 77 4.48 -0.39 5.29
N THR A 78 3.62 0.61 5.38
CA THR A 78 4.01 1.91 5.93
C THR A 78 4.41 1.79 7.39
N ALA A 79 3.67 1.01 8.17
CA ALA A 79 3.99 0.83 9.59
C ALA A 79 5.38 0.23 9.76
N PHE A 80 5.71 -0.83 9.01
CA PHE A 80 7.02 -1.46 9.14
C PHE A 80 8.15 -0.56 8.62
N LEU A 81 7.93 0.14 7.52
CA LEU A 81 8.96 1.03 6.97
C LEU A 81 9.16 2.25 7.86
N ALA A 82 8.09 2.77 8.45
CA ALA A 82 8.22 3.88 9.39
C ALA A 82 9.01 3.45 10.64
N HIS A 83 8.76 2.24 11.12
CA HIS A 83 9.54 1.70 12.22
C HIS A 83 11.03 1.62 11.85
N LYS A 84 11.33 1.11 10.66
CA LYS A 84 12.71 0.90 10.23
C LYS A 84 13.43 2.20 9.88
N PHE A 85 12.79 3.08 9.11
CA PHE A 85 13.48 4.25 8.55
C PHE A 85 13.24 5.54 9.33
N LEU A 86 12.14 5.64 10.06
CA LEU A 86 11.81 6.85 10.82
C LEU A 86 11.96 6.65 12.33
N GLY A 87 12.33 5.45 12.76
CA GLY A 87 12.51 5.17 14.18
C GLY A 87 11.23 5.15 14.98
N GLN A 88 10.08 5.04 14.32
CA GLN A 88 8.81 5.03 15.03
C GLN A 88 8.60 3.68 15.69
N GLN A 89 8.00 3.71 16.88
CA GLN A 89 7.77 2.51 17.66
C GLN A 89 6.41 1.92 17.33
N ILE A 90 6.36 0.58 17.26
CA ILE A 90 5.11 -0.15 17.13
C ILE A 90 4.90 -0.89 18.45
N ASP A 91 3.83 -0.54 19.15
CA ASP A 91 3.52 -1.19 20.42
C ASP A 91 2.75 -2.49 20.21
N LEU A 92 2.42 -3.16 21.29
CA LEU A 92 1.70 -4.43 21.22
C LEU A 92 0.35 -4.28 20.52
N ALA A 93 -0.38 -3.22 20.83
CA ALA A 93 -1.67 -2.97 20.18
C ALA A 93 -1.50 -2.80 18.68
N GLY A 94 -0.42 -2.12 18.26
CA GLY A 94 -0.11 -1.95 16.84
C GLY A 94 0.15 -3.28 16.14
N TYR A 95 0.94 -4.15 16.76
CA TYR A 95 1.20 -5.48 16.18
C TYR A 95 -0.07 -6.33 16.10
N ILE A 96 -0.93 -6.26 17.11
CA ILE A 96 -2.20 -6.99 17.09
C ILE A 96 -3.08 -6.48 15.94
N GLY A 97 -3.18 -5.16 15.79
CA GLY A 97 -3.96 -4.58 14.70
C GLY A 97 -3.43 -4.97 13.33
N ILE A 98 -2.11 -4.95 13.16
CA ILE A 98 -1.47 -5.37 11.92
C ILE A 98 -1.79 -6.84 11.63
N ALA A 99 -1.79 -7.69 12.65
CA ALA A 99 -2.13 -9.10 12.48
C ALA A 99 -3.57 -9.27 11.98
N PHE A 100 -4.51 -8.51 12.52
CA PHE A 100 -5.90 -8.55 12.06
C PHE A 100 -6.03 -8.09 10.62
N ILE A 101 -5.31 -7.04 10.24
CA ILE A 101 -5.32 -6.58 8.85
C ILE A 101 -4.79 -7.67 7.94
N ALA A 102 -3.68 -8.29 8.30
CA ALA A 102 -3.08 -9.36 7.50
C ALA A 102 -4.03 -10.54 7.36
N CYS A 103 -4.71 -10.92 8.44
CA CYS A 103 -5.72 -11.98 8.40
C CYS A 103 -6.86 -11.62 7.46
N GLY A 104 -7.35 -10.39 7.55
CA GLY A 104 -8.44 -9.93 6.68
C GLY A 104 -8.04 -9.95 5.21
N LEU A 105 -6.84 -9.50 4.90
CA LEU A 105 -6.33 -9.52 3.53
C LEU A 105 -6.21 -10.94 3.00
N THR A 106 -5.73 -11.86 3.84
CA THR A 106 -5.59 -13.27 3.48
C THR A 106 -6.96 -13.88 3.18
N ILE A 107 -7.96 -13.57 4.00
CA ILE A 107 -9.30 -14.07 3.79
C ILE A 107 -9.85 -13.58 2.46
N ILE A 108 -9.68 -12.32 2.15
CA ILE A 108 -10.16 -11.75 0.89
C ILE A 108 -9.45 -12.42 -0.29
N ALA A 109 -8.13 -12.61 -0.20
CA ALA A 109 -7.36 -13.16 -1.30
C ALA A 109 -7.67 -14.63 -1.55
N GLN A 110 -7.96 -15.41 -0.50
CA GLN A 110 -8.08 -16.86 -0.61
C GLN A 110 -9.52 -17.33 -0.76
N TRP A 111 -10.45 -16.70 -0.05
CA TRP A 111 -11.80 -17.25 0.09
C TRP A 111 -12.91 -16.35 -0.40
N SER A 112 -12.61 -15.11 -0.74
CA SER A 112 -13.64 -14.21 -1.24
C SER A 112 -13.99 -14.52 -2.70
N ASN A 113 -15.25 -14.31 -3.06
CA ASN A 113 -15.70 -14.43 -4.44
C ASN A 113 -15.48 -13.13 -5.23
N ILE A 114 -14.84 -12.15 -4.61
CA ILE A 114 -14.57 -10.89 -5.28
C ILE A 114 -13.40 -11.08 -6.24
N ASP A 115 -13.57 -10.61 -7.47
CA ASP A 115 -12.51 -10.70 -8.48
C ASP A 115 -11.33 -9.81 -8.11
N VAL A 116 -10.16 -10.39 -8.15
CA VAL A 116 -8.92 -9.67 -7.87
C VAL A 116 -8.05 -9.67 -9.11
#